data_5f607bc32cf1a332a1d684d006ca79fb
#
_entry.id   5f607bc32cf1a332a1d684d006ca79fb
#
_cell.length_a   1.000
_cell.length_b   1.000
_cell.length_c   1.000
_cell.angle_alpha   90.00
_cell.angle_beta   90.00
_cell.angle_gamma   90.00
#
_symmetry.space_group_name_H-M   'P 1'
#
loop_
_entity.id
_entity.type
_entity.pdbx_description
1 polymer ?
#
loop_
_entity_poly.entity_id
_entity_poly.type
_entity_poly.pdbx_seq_one_letter_code
_entity_poly.pdbx_strand_id
1 'polypeptide(L)'
;MFAQVNGLTTCGIDGVMILVEVDISNGLPNFDLVGLPAMAVRESKERVKAAMRNSDYPFPMTKITVNLAPADLRKEGSGLDLPIAIGLLTCSRLIEASQLDDKVFVGELSLDGRIRKVSGVLSMVMEAKRFGAKEVYIPQENAAEGKLIQGIKVYTASSLKEIVEHLTGKELLKPLPKENILQNKQRIYHVDFADIKGQLVARRALEIAAAGGHSIMMIGSPGCGKTMLARRLVTILPPMTESEALEVTKIYSIVGMLPQADSVMLERPFRSPHHSISGSALRGGGSTPRPGEVTLSHNGVLFLDELPEFERSTLEMLRQPLEDGEVSISRVRAAMTFPSRFILVAAQNPCPCGYLGDSRHVCSCKQRDIDSYRRKISGPLMDRIDMQINLTRVDFSELKDKQPGESSAVIRERVVRARQLQQARLEPWGIHCNAQMGRQEVVKYCQLDEQAQAVMEKYFNILNLSARSHARILKVARTIADLAGCANIQAAHIAEAVTLRTSNRS
;
A
#
# COMPACT_ATOMS: atom_id res chain seq x y z
N MET A 1 -20.91 -7.47 39.44
CA MET A 1 -19.46 -7.23 39.51
C MET A 1 -19.03 -6.65 38.18
N PHE A 2 -18.25 -5.55 38.20
CA PHE A 2 -17.91 -4.77 36.99
C PHE A 2 -16.40 -4.73 36.77
N ALA A 3 -15.98 -4.86 35.53
CA ALA A 3 -14.59 -4.71 35.10
C ALA A 3 -14.50 -4.00 33.72
N GLN A 4 -13.41 -3.27 33.50
CA GLN A 4 -13.10 -2.62 32.25
C GLN A 4 -11.75 -3.11 31.74
N VAL A 5 -11.66 -3.45 30.45
CA VAL A 5 -10.43 -3.94 29.81
C VAL A 5 -10.26 -3.23 28.47
N ASN A 6 -9.07 -2.74 28.21
CA ASN A 6 -8.76 -2.16 26.90
C ASN A 6 -8.45 -3.25 25.87
N GLY A 7 -9.19 -3.25 24.79
CA GLY A 7 -8.97 -4.07 23.61
C GLY A 7 -8.78 -3.21 22.37
N LEU A 8 -8.52 -3.84 21.24
CA LEU A 8 -8.33 -3.17 19.95
C LEU A 8 -9.05 -3.92 18.83
N THR A 9 -9.54 -3.17 17.87
CA THR A 9 -9.99 -3.66 16.55
C THR A 9 -9.40 -2.81 15.45
N THR A 10 -9.66 -3.17 14.20
CA THR A 10 -9.27 -2.36 13.04
C THR A 10 -10.47 -1.68 12.41
N CYS A 11 -10.26 -0.46 11.90
CA CYS A 11 -11.20 0.27 11.05
C CYS A 11 -10.44 0.80 9.83
N GLY A 12 -10.71 0.24 8.64
CA GLY A 12 -9.87 0.50 7.47
C GLY A 12 -8.46 -0.04 7.67
N ILE A 13 -7.46 0.82 7.62
CA ILE A 13 -6.05 0.48 7.89
C ILE A 13 -5.59 0.87 9.30
N ASP A 14 -6.41 1.50 10.09
CA ASP A 14 -6.03 2.01 11.41
C ASP A 14 -6.56 1.12 12.53
N GLY A 15 -5.81 1.07 13.63
CA GLY A 15 -6.28 0.49 14.88
C GLY A 15 -7.26 1.42 15.57
N VAL A 16 -8.19 0.87 16.33
CA VAL A 16 -9.15 1.61 17.13
C VAL A 16 -9.27 0.97 18.50
N MET A 17 -9.13 1.79 19.55
CA MET A 17 -9.32 1.34 20.94
C MET A 17 -10.78 0.99 21.19
N ILE A 18 -10.97 -0.13 21.86
CA ILE A 18 -12.28 -0.61 22.31
C ILE A 18 -12.22 -0.80 23.82
N LEU A 19 -13.08 -0.12 24.54
CA LEU A 19 -13.27 -0.38 25.95
C LEU A 19 -14.28 -1.54 26.09
N VAL A 20 -13.79 -2.64 26.59
CA VAL A 20 -14.60 -3.84 26.90
C VAL A 20 -15.05 -3.76 28.34
N GLU A 21 -16.33 -3.53 28.56
CA GLU A 21 -16.97 -3.43 29.86
C GLU A 21 -17.72 -4.74 30.13
N VAL A 22 -17.40 -5.38 31.23
CA VAL A 22 -18.02 -6.66 31.63
C VAL A 22 -18.75 -6.48 32.95
N ASP A 23 -20.04 -6.78 32.97
CA ASP A 23 -20.83 -6.84 34.19
C ASP A 23 -21.39 -8.26 34.44
N ILE A 24 -21.17 -8.77 35.64
CA ILE A 24 -21.72 -10.02 36.12
C ILE A 24 -22.72 -9.70 37.22
N SER A 25 -23.99 -10.01 36.97
CA SER A 25 -25.11 -9.77 37.88
C SER A 25 -25.87 -11.05 38.21
N ASN A 26 -26.61 -11.05 39.33
CA ASN A 26 -27.47 -12.17 39.71
C ASN A 26 -28.62 -12.33 38.71
N GLY A 27 -28.91 -13.56 38.31
CA GLY A 27 -29.99 -13.85 37.36
C GLY A 27 -29.81 -15.20 36.67
N LEU A 28 -30.77 -15.52 35.80
CA LEU A 28 -30.67 -16.72 34.97
C LEU A 28 -29.45 -16.60 34.02
N PRO A 29 -28.74 -17.72 33.82
CA PRO A 29 -27.56 -17.73 32.94
C PRO A 29 -27.88 -17.17 31.55
N ASN A 30 -27.32 -16.02 31.25
CA ASN A 30 -27.41 -15.38 29.94
C ASN A 30 -26.09 -14.68 29.64
N PHE A 31 -25.77 -14.54 28.35
CA PHE A 31 -24.59 -13.82 27.88
C PHE A 31 -25.01 -12.85 26.78
N ASP A 32 -25.11 -11.58 27.12
CA ASP A 32 -25.48 -10.51 26.22
C ASP A 32 -24.24 -9.73 25.78
N LEU A 33 -24.07 -9.57 24.47
CA LEU A 33 -22.99 -8.78 23.85
C LEU A 33 -23.60 -7.59 23.11
N VAL A 34 -23.29 -6.38 23.56
CA VAL A 34 -23.81 -5.12 23.02
C VAL A 34 -22.70 -4.23 22.48
N GLY A 35 -23.03 -3.16 21.72
CA GLY A 35 -22.04 -2.24 21.12
C GLY A 35 -21.71 -2.57 19.67
N LEU A 36 -22.72 -2.92 18.85
CA LEU A 36 -22.60 -3.23 17.43
C LEU A 36 -21.57 -4.32 17.07
N PRO A 37 -21.57 -5.50 17.72
CA PRO A 37 -20.69 -6.59 17.35
C PRO A 37 -21.06 -7.16 15.97
N ALA A 38 -20.06 -7.37 15.10
CA ALA A 38 -20.21 -8.16 13.87
C ALA A 38 -20.43 -9.65 14.23
N MET A 39 -20.77 -10.48 13.25
CA MET A 39 -21.05 -11.90 13.48
C MET A 39 -19.90 -12.63 14.18
N ALA A 40 -18.66 -12.43 13.70
CA ALA A 40 -17.46 -13.02 14.27
C ALA A 40 -17.26 -12.66 15.76
N VAL A 41 -17.63 -11.43 16.16
CA VAL A 41 -17.56 -10.98 17.56
C VAL A 41 -18.72 -11.57 18.37
N ARG A 42 -19.90 -11.77 17.80
CA ARG A 42 -21.02 -12.45 18.48
C ARG A 42 -20.70 -13.90 18.83
N GLU A 43 -19.90 -14.57 18.01
CA GLU A 43 -19.43 -15.93 18.23
C GLU A 43 -18.39 -16.03 19.35
N SER A 44 -17.80 -14.91 19.81
CA SER A 44 -16.85 -14.86 20.93
C SER A 44 -17.38 -15.53 22.19
N LYS A 45 -18.70 -15.44 22.42
CA LYS A 45 -19.35 -16.10 23.58
C LYS A 45 -18.96 -17.56 23.69
N GLU A 46 -19.10 -18.34 22.62
CA GLU A 46 -18.84 -19.78 22.65
C GLU A 46 -17.33 -20.07 22.73
N ARG A 47 -16.50 -19.29 22.02
CA ARG A 47 -15.05 -19.43 22.08
C ARG A 47 -14.49 -19.10 23.46
N VAL A 48 -14.87 -17.96 24.03
CA VAL A 48 -14.42 -17.52 25.36
C VAL A 48 -14.86 -18.52 26.43
N LYS A 49 -16.13 -18.99 26.41
CA LYS A 49 -16.65 -19.97 27.33
C LYS A 49 -15.87 -21.29 27.30
N ALA A 50 -15.60 -21.82 26.11
CA ALA A 50 -14.84 -23.04 25.94
C ALA A 50 -13.37 -22.86 26.36
N ALA A 51 -12.74 -21.77 25.93
CA ALA A 51 -11.35 -21.43 26.23
C ALA A 51 -11.10 -21.32 27.75
N MET A 52 -11.98 -20.61 28.48
CA MET A 52 -11.87 -20.51 29.94
C MET A 52 -11.95 -21.87 30.60
N ARG A 53 -12.96 -22.70 30.25
CA ARG A 53 -13.12 -24.03 30.83
C ARG A 53 -11.93 -24.95 30.54
N ASN A 54 -11.44 -24.95 29.32
CA ASN A 54 -10.33 -25.80 28.91
C ASN A 54 -8.95 -25.29 29.38
N SER A 55 -8.93 -24.08 29.96
CA SER A 55 -7.76 -23.49 30.64
C SER A 55 -7.89 -23.61 32.19
N ASP A 56 -8.82 -24.40 32.69
CA ASP A 56 -9.10 -24.61 34.12
C ASP A 56 -9.60 -23.37 34.87
N TYR A 57 -10.23 -22.42 34.15
CA TYR A 57 -10.86 -21.25 34.76
C TYR A 57 -12.39 -21.39 34.80
N PRO A 58 -13.04 -21.03 35.94
CA PRO A 58 -14.48 -21.11 36.05
C PRO A 58 -15.18 -20.10 35.15
N PHE A 59 -16.19 -20.55 34.42
CA PHE A 59 -17.06 -19.65 33.64
C PHE A 59 -18.31 -19.34 34.46
N PRO A 60 -18.66 -18.05 34.71
CA PRO A 60 -19.78 -17.66 35.54
C PRO A 60 -21.12 -18.18 34.99
N MET A 61 -21.91 -18.89 35.79
CA MET A 61 -23.24 -19.40 35.44
C MET A 61 -24.34 -18.44 35.91
N THR A 62 -24.20 -17.15 35.57
CA THR A 62 -25.09 -16.05 35.96
C THR A 62 -25.37 -15.16 34.75
N LYS A 63 -26.05 -14.03 34.93
CA LYS A 63 -26.28 -13.07 33.87
C LYS A 63 -24.98 -12.27 33.61
N ILE A 64 -24.45 -12.38 32.39
CA ILE A 64 -23.25 -11.67 31.92
C ILE A 64 -23.67 -10.67 30.84
N THR A 65 -23.26 -9.41 30.98
CA THR A 65 -23.40 -8.39 29.93
C THR A 65 -22.02 -7.87 29.59
N VAL A 66 -21.69 -7.91 28.29
CA VAL A 66 -20.45 -7.35 27.75
C VAL A 66 -20.81 -6.21 26.82
N ASN A 67 -20.34 -5.00 27.15
CA ASN A 67 -20.50 -3.83 26.30
C ASN A 67 -19.17 -3.47 25.64
N LEU A 68 -19.22 -3.24 24.33
CA LEU A 68 -18.05 -2.84 23.51
C LEU A 68 -18.18 -1.36 23.11
N ALA A 69 -17.51 -0.49 23.83
CA ALA A 69 -17.54 0.96 23.56
C ALA A 69 -16.40 1.38 22.60
N PRO A 70 -16.63 2.38 21.70
CA PRO A 70 -17.84 3.18 21.53
C PRO A 70 -18.94 2.44 20.73
N ALA A 71 -20.20 2.76 20.96
CA ALA A 71 -21.34 2.03 20.38
C ALA A 71 -21.61 2.35 18.89
N ASP A 72 -21.10 3.44 18.36
CA ASP A 72 -21.25 3.89 16.97
C ASP A 72 -20.32 3.16 15.99
N LEU A 73 -19.26 2.56 16.47
CA LEU A 73 -18.32 1.80 15.66
C LEU A 73 -18.72 0.32 15.62
N ARG A 74 -18.79 -0.26 14.42
CA ARG A 74 -18.95 -1.70 14.23
C ARG A 74 -17.63 -2.41 14.52
N LYS A 75 -17.65 -3.37 15.48
CA LYS A 75 -16.49 -4.18 15.86
C LYS A 75 -16.40 -5.40 14.95
N GLU A 76 -15.26 -5.55 14.30
CA GLU A 76 -14.99 -6.65 13.36
C GLU A 76 -13.80 -7.49 13.82
N GLY A 77 -13.75 -8.74 13.31
CA GLY A 77 -12.71 -9.69 13.68
C GLY A 77 -12.92 -10.35 15.02
N SER A 78 -12.02 -11.25 15.40
CA SER A 78 -12.07 -12.09 16.60
C SER A 78 -11.07 -11.65 17.69
N GLY A 79 -10.35 -10.55 17.45
CA GLY A 79 -9.30 -10.03 18.35
C GLY A 79 -9.79 -9.58 19.73
N LEU A 80 -11.11 -9.46 19.93
CA LEU A 80 -11.72 -9.06 21.18
C LEU A 80 -12.03 -10.25 22.13
N ASP A 81 -11.79 -11.49 21.71
CA ASP A 81 -12.03 -12.66 22.57
C ASP A 81 -11.18 -12.60 23.84
N LEU A 82 -9.89 -12.27 23.70
CA LEU A 82 -8.96 -12.18 24.81
C LEU A 82 -9.35 -11.09 25.83
N PRO A 83 -9.61 -9.82 25.47
CA PRO A 83 -10.02 -8.82 26.46
C PRO A 83 -11.38 -9.14 27.10
N ILE A 84 -12.31 -9.82 26.42
CA ILE A 84 -13.55 -10.31 27.01
C ILE A 84 -13.25 -11.36 28.07
N ALA A 85 -12.37 -12.34 27.79
CA ALA A 85 -11.98 -13.37 28.76
C ALA A 85 -11.29 -12.76 29.98
N ILE A 86 -10.37 -11.84 29.81
CA ILE A 86 -9.68 -11.10 30.88
C ILE A 86 -10.71 -10.34 31.75
N GLY A 87 -11.68 -9.67 31.15
CA GLY A 87 -12.76 -8.97 31.88
C GLY A 87 -13.61 -9.92 32.75
N LEU A 88 -13.95 -11.10 32.23
CA LEU A 88 -14.67 -12.12 32.98
C LEU A 88 -13.84 -12.66 34.15
N LEU A 89 -12.54 -12.89 33.95
CA LEU A 89 -11.62 -13.36 35.01
C LEU A 89 -11.44 -12.29 36.09
N THR A 90 -11.40 -11.01 35.71
CA THR A 90 -11.35 -9.88 36.67
C THR A 90 -12.64 -9.76 37.46
N CYS A 91 -13.80 -9.84 36.82
CA CYS A 91 -15.09 -9.92 37.56
C CYS A 91 -15.15 -11.11 38.50
N SER A 92 -14.52 -12.23 38.19
CA SER A 92 -14.43 -13.42 39.02
C SER A 92 -13.34 -13.32 40.10
N ARG A 93 -12.67 -12.19 40.27
CA ARG A 93 -11.58 -11.92 41.22
C ARG A 93 -10.35 -12.81 41.08
N LEU A 94 -10.13 -13.37 39.89
CA LEU A 94 -8.92 -14.14 39.58
C LEU A 94 -7.76 -13.21 39.12
N ILE A 95 -8.10 -12.02 38.62
CA ILE A 95 -7.17 -10.95 38.25
C ILE A 95 -7.64 -9.68 38.98
N GLU A 96 -6.73 -8.95 39.59
CA GLU A 96 -7.05 -7.67 40.23
C GLU A 96 -7.22 -6.57 39.15
N ALA A 97 -8.21 -5.70 39.29
CA ALA A 97 -8.49 -4.63 38.35
C ALA A 97 -7.29 -3.68 38.15
N SER A 98 -6.53 -3.42 39.22
CA SER A 98 -5.29 -2.61 39.18
C SER A 98 -4.21 -3.17 38.27
N GLN A 99 -4.24 -4.46 37.98
CA GLN A 99 -3.31 -5.11 37.04
C GLN A 99 -3.62 -4.82 35.55
N LEU A 100 -4.75 -4.19 35.26
CA LEU A 100 -5.19 -3.90 33.89
C LEU A 100 -4.88 -2.45 33.48
N ASP A 101 -4.46 -1.60 34.42
CA ASP A 101 -4.14 -0.20 34.14
C ASP A 101 -3.03 -0.07 33.09
N ASP A 102 -3.23 0.81 32.12
CA ASP A 102 -2.29 1.07 31.00
C ASP A 102 -1.95 -0.17 30.14
N LYS A 103 -2.75 -1.26 30.23
CA LYS A 103 -2.58 -2.48 29.45
C LYS A 103 -3.65 -2.63 28.39
N VAL A 104 -3.28 -3.24 27.27
CA VAL A 104 -4.18 -3.52 26.14
C VAL A 104 -4.03 -4.97 25.71
N PHE A 105 -5.14 -5.63 25.42
CA PHE A 105 -5.18 -7.03 25.07
C PHE A 105 -5.79 -7.24 23.67
N VAL A 106 -5.14 -8.09 22.86
CA VAL A 106 -5.62 -8.46 21.52
C VAL A 106 -5.35 -9.93 21.29
N GLY A 107 -6.36 -10.70 20.91
CA GLY A 107 -6.19 -12.10 20.55
C GLY A 107 -7.51 -12.82 20.32
N GLU A 108 -7.52 -13.72 19.34
CA GLU A 108 -8.60 -14.68 19.14
C GLU A 108 -8.34 -15.89 20.02
N LEU A 109 -9.37 -16.38 20.71
CA LEU A 109 -9.27 -17.60 21.52
C LEU A 109 -9.78 -18.81 20.72
N SER A 110 -8.97 -19.87 20.67
CA SER A 110 -9.42 -21.18 20.26
C SER A 110 -10.12 -21.90 21.44
N LEU A 111 -10.91 -22.91 21.14
CA LEU A 111 -11.69 -23.62 22.14
C LEU A 111 -10.83 -24.29 23.24
N ASP A 112 -9.58 -24.61 22.93
CA ASP A 112 -8.60 -25.20 23.86
C ASP A 112 -7.80 -24.15 24.65
N GLY A 113 -8.17 -22.87 24.58
CA GLY A 113 -7.51 -21.78 25.31
C GLY A 113 -6.26 -21.22 24.70
N ARG A 114 -5.83 -21.67 23.50
CA ARG A 114 -4.72 -21.05 22.77
C ARG A 114 -5.14 -19.72 22.15
N ILE A 115 -4.18 -18.81 22.05
CA ILE A 115 -4.35 -17.49 21.44
C ILE A 115 -3.86 -17.57 19.99
N ARG A 116 -4.75 -17.30 19.03
CA ARG A 116 -4.49 -17.38 17.60
C ARG A 116 -4.14 -16.03 17.00
N LYS A 117 -3.43 -16.06 15.87
CA LYS A 117 -3.07 -14.90 15.05
C LYS A 117 -4.27 -14.03 14.70
N VAL A 118 -4.09 -12.72 14.79
CA VAL A 118 -5.07 -11.70 14.38
C VAL A 118 -4.47 -10.84 13.27
N SER A 119 -5.28 -10.43 12.30
CA SER A 119 -4.86 -9.51 11.22
C SER A 119 -4.84 -8.06 11.72
N GLY A 120 -3.89 -7.25 11.23
CA GLY A 120 -3.80 -5.83 11.54
C GLY A 120 -3.20 -5.50 12.92
N VAL A 121 -2.47 -6.43 13.52
CA VAL A 121 -1.84 -6.22 14.84
C VAL A 121 -0.88 -5.05 14.83
N LEU A 122 -0.15 -4.80 13.73
CA LEU A 122 0.72 -3.64 13.61
C LEU A 122 -0.03 -2.33 13.84
N SER A 123 -1.17 -2.15 13.17
CA SER A 123 -2.03 -0.96 13.34
C SER A 123 -2.59 -0.84 14.75
N MET A 124 -2.95 -1.98 15.36
CA MET A 124 -3.47 -2.04 16.72
C MET A 124 -2.40 -1.61 17.74
N VAL A 125 -1.16 -2.11 17.63
CA VAL A 125 -0.05 -1.74 18.53
C VAL A 125 0.34 -0.27 18.36
N MET A 126 0.31 0.25 17.13
CA MET A 126 0.53 1.69 16.88
C MET A 126 -0.53 2.56 17.58
N GLU A 127 -1.80 2.16 17.52
CA GLU A 127 -2.88 2.89 18.18
C GLU A 127 -2.80 2.76 19.70
N ALA A 128 -2.46 1.59 20.26
CA ALA A 128 -2.22 1.43 21.69
C ALA A 128 -1.13 2.40 22.19
N LYS A 129 -0.03 2.54 21.45
CA LYS A 129 1.02 3.52 21.77
C LYS A 129 0.49 4.95 21.72
N ARG A 130 -0.29 5.32 20.69
CA ARG A 130 -0.89 6.64 20.56
C ARG A 130 -1.85 6.98 21.70
N PHE A 131 -2.61 5.98 22.15
CA PHE A 131 -3.52 6.08 23.28
C PHE A 131 -2.78 6.27 24.62
N GLY A 132 -1.47 5.97 24.67
CA GLY A 132 -0.63 6.12 25.89
C GLY A 132 -0.54 4.82 26.71
N ALA A 133 -0.92 3.68 26.16
CA ALA A 133 -0.74 2.39 26.83
C ALA A 133 0.75 2.09 27.06
N LYS A 134 1.07 1.50 28.19
CA LYS A 134 2.45 1.10 28.52
C LYS A 134 2.78 -0.31 28.04
N GLU A 135 1.76 -1.19 28.02
CA GLU A 135 1.91 -2.61 27.71
C GLU A 135 0.81 -3.10 26.76
N VAL A 136 1.19 -3.94 25.80
CA VAL A 136 0.26 -4.58 24.87
C VAL A 136 0.52 -6.09 24.84
N TYR A 137 -0.54 -6.88 24.94
CA TYR A 137 -0.51 -8.33 24.88
C TYR A 137 -1.10 -8.79 23.54
N ILE A 138 -0.31 -9.49 22.75
CA ILE A 138 -0.67 -9.96 21.40
C ILE A 138 -0.40 -11.46 21.24
N PRO A 139 -1.00 -12.13 20.25
CA PRO A 139 -0.68 -13.53 19.95
C PRO A 139 0.80 -13.74 19.62
N GLN A 140 1.36 -14.87 20.04
CA GLN A 140 2.75 -15.26 19.73
C GLN A 140 3.04 -15.25 18.22
N GLU A 141 2.08 -15.65 17.39
CA GLU A 141 2.21 -15.65 15.93
C GLU A 141 2.32 -14.24 15.31
N ASN A 142 1.93 -13.18 16.05
CA ASN A 142 2.08 -11.78 15.64
C ASN A 142 3.35 -11.11 16.22
N ALA A 143 4.25 -11.87 16.85
CA ALA A 143 5.45 -11.34 17.48
C ALA A 143 6.30 -10.49 16.52
N ALA A 144 6.37 -10.89 15.26
CA ALA A 144 7.10 -10.17 14.22
C ALA A 144 6.60 -8.71 14.04
N GLU A 145 5.28 -8.50 14.03
CA GLU A 145 4.67 -7.16 13.94
C GLU A 145 4.91 -6.34 15.21
N GLY A 146 4.83 -6.99 16.40
CA GLY A 146 5.03 -6.33 17.69
C GLY A 146 6.43 -5.80 17.92
N LYS A 147 7.46 -6.41 17.32
CA LYS A 147 8.87 -5.96 17.42
C LYS A 147 9.12 -4.62 16.73
N LEU A 148 8.30 -4.24 15.75
CA LEU A 148 8.52 -3.05 14.92
C LEU A 148 8.23 -1.74 15.66
N ILE A 149 7.38 -1.76 16.70
CA ILE A 149 6.91 -0.52 17.33
C ILE A 149 7.75 -0.19 18.56
N GLN A 150 8.47 0.93 18.47
CA GLN A 150 9.25 1.48 19.56
C GLN A 150 8.37 2.22 20.60
N GLY A 151 8.85 2.35 21.85
CA GLY A 151 8.22 3.19 22.88
C GLY A 151 7.00 2.59 23.58
N ILE A 152 6.72 1.29 23.39
CA ILE A 152 5.70 0.53 24.13
C ILE A 152 6.23 -0.88 24.39
N LYS A 153 5.93 -1.48 25.56
CA LYS A 153 6.28 -2.88 25.84
C LYS A 153 5.24 -3.79 25.20
N VAL A 154 5.70 -4.70 24.37
CA VAL A 154 4.84 -5.71 23.74
C VAL A 154 5.17 -7.07 24.30
N TYR A 155 4.16 -7.73 24.80
CA TYR A 155 4.23 -9.11 25.30
C TYR A 155 3.51 -10.04 24.34
N THR A 156 4.04 -11.24 24.15
CA THR A 156 3.38 -12.28 23.37
C THR A 156 3.01 -13.46 24.25
N ALA A 157 1.89 -14.08 23.96
CA ALA A 157 1.45 -15.28 24.62
C ALA A 157 0.81 -16.27 23.63
N SER A 158 0.96 -17.55 23.91
CA SER A 158 0.39 -18.65 23.13
C SER A 158 -0.93 -19.14 23.71
N SER A 159 -1.22 -18.83 24.98
CA SER A 159 -2.43 -19.28 25.68
C SER A 159 -2.97 -18.24 26.66
N LEU A 160 -4.26 -18.37 26.99
CA LEU A 160 -4.93 -17.58 28.02
C LEU A 160 -4.25 -17.78 29.38
N LYS A 161 -3.80 -19.01 29.66
CA LYS A 161 -3.14 -19.38 30.92
C LYS A 161 -1.86 -18.58 31.13
N GLU A 162 -0.99 -18.47 30.12
CA GLU A 162 0.26 -17.67 30.19
C GLU A 162 0.00 -16.20 30.56
N ILE A 163 -1.06 -15.60 30.00
CA ILE A 163 -1.42 -14.20 30.32
C ILE A 163 -1.91 -14.08 31.75
N VAL A 164 -2.76 -15.00 32.21
CA VAL A 164 -3.26 -14.98 33.58
C VAL A 164 -2.13 -15.21 34.61
N GLU A 165 -1.23 -16.14 34.36
CA GLU A 165 -0.05 -16.39 35.21
C GLU A 165 0.87 -15.17 35.27
N HIS A 166 1.05 -14.48 34.15
CA HIS A 166 1.81 -13.22 34.14
C HIS A 166 1.13 -12.10 34.94
N LEU A 167 -0.17 -11.88 34.74
CA LEU A 167 -0.93 -10.84 35.46
C LEU A 167 -1.06 -11.14 36.97
N THR A 168 -1.05 -12.40 37.33
CA THR A 168 -1.08 -12.83 38.76
C THR A 168 0.32 -12.96 39.40
N GLY A 169 1.39 -12.70 38.64
CA GLY A 169 2.77 -12.76 39.11
C GLY A 169 3.32 -14.16 39.33
N LYS A 170 2.63 -15.22 38.88
CA LYS A 170 3.09 -16.62 38.98
C LYS A 170 4.23 -16.92 38.03
N GLU A 171 4.10 -16.53 36.75
CA GLU A 171 5.12 -16.67 35.72
C GLU A 171 5.17 -15.41 34.87
N LEU A 172 6.35 -14.77 34.78
CA LEU A 172 6.47 -13.50 34.12
C LEU A 172 6.86 -13.67 32.64
N LEU A 173 6.04 -13.16 31.73
CA LEU A 173 6.37 -13.02 30.32
C LEU A 173 7.51 -11.99 30.15
N LYS A 174 8.35 -12.22 29.15
CA LYS A 174 9.39 -11.26 28.76
C LYS A 174 8.87 -10.36 27.62
N PRO A 175 9.10 -9.04 27.68
CA PRO A 175 8.74 -8.16 26.59
C PRO A 175 9.55 -8.51 25.35
N LEU A 176 8.95 -8.36 24.16
CA LEU A 176 9.63 -8.58 22.90
C LEU A 176 10.82 -7.62 22.75
N PRO A 177 11.97 -8.15 22.28
CA PRO A 177 13.08 -7.29 21.89
C PRO A 177 12.64 -6.40 20.71
N LYS A 178 13.07 -5.13 20.74
CA LYS A 178 12.76 -4.20 19.65
C LYS A 178 13.71 -4.42 18.49
N GLU A 179 13.17 -4.39 17.30
CA GLU A 179 13.93 -4.56 16.06
C GLU A 179 13.98 -3.23 15.31
N ASN A 180 15.16 -2.83 14.83
CA ASN A 180 15.26 -1.65 14.00
C ASN A 180 14.85 -2.02 12.57
N ILE A 181 13.81 -1.37 12.04
CA ILE A 181 13.16 -1.69 10.77
C ILE A 181 14.15 -1.70 9.60
N LEU A 182 15.13 -0.79 9.60
CA LEU A 182 16.06 -0.59 8.49
C LEU A 182 17.40 -1.31 8.63
N GLN A 183 17.70 -1.90 9.81
CA GLN A 183 18.97 -2.57 10.02
C GLN A 183 18.96 -3.99 9.44
N ASN A 184 19.97 -4.26 8.58
CA ASN A 184 20.46 -5.60 8.16
C ASN A 184 19.62 -6.44 7.18
N LYS A 185 18.64 -5.94 6.45
CA LYS A 185 18.05 -6.74 5.36
C LYS A 185 18.54 -6.25 3.99
N GLN A 186 19.46 -7.00 3.38
CA GLN A 186 19.81 -6.80 1.98
C GLN A 186 18.59 -7.13 1.11
N ARG A 187 18.25 -6.23 0.20
CA ARG A 187 17.21 -6.47 -0.81
C ARG A 187 17.75 -7.41 -1.85
N ILE A 188 17.09 -8.52 -2.04
CA ILE A 188 17.47 -9.52 -3.04
C ILE A 188 16.45 -9.42 -4.18
N TYR A 189 16.84 -8.75 -5.25
CA TYR A 189 16.07 -8.77 -6.50
C TYR A 189 16.56 -9.92 -7.37
N HIS A 190 15.65 -10.74 -7.87
CA HIS A 190 15.94 -11.84 -8.80
C HIS A 190 16.08 -11.39 -10.26
N VAL A 191 15.91 -10.09 -10.54
CA VAL A 191 15.99 -9.48 -11.86
C VAL A 191 16.82 -8.21 -11.78
N ASP A 192 17.53 -7.89 -12.88
CA ASP A 192 18.37 -6.69 -12.96
C ASP A 192 18.10 -5.91 -14.25
N PHE A 193 18.33 -4.60 -14.21
CA PHE A 193 18.21 -3.72 -15.38
C PHE A 193 19.27 -4.04 -16.44
N ALA A 194 20.39 -4.62 -16.04
CA ALA A 194 21.45 -5.10 -16.94
C ALA A 194 20.96 -6.17 -17.94
N ASP A 195 19.88 -6.89 -17.61
CA ASP A 195 19.28 -7.89 -18.52
C ASP A 195 18.53 -7.26 -19.70
N ILE A 196 18.26 -5.95 -19.66
CA ILE A 196 17.55 -5.25 -20.74
C ILE A 196 18.54 -4.97 -21.86
N LYS A 197 18.32 -5.62 -23.01
CA LYS A 197 19.10 -5.39 -24.24
C LYS A 197 18.41 -4.35 -25.10
N GLY A 198 19.16 -3.44 -25.68
CA GLY A 198 18.62 -2.33 -26.48
C GLY A 198 17.70 -1.40 -25.67
N GLN A 199 16.59 -0.98 -26.28
CA GLN A 199 15.50 -0.22 -25.63
C GLN A 199 15.96 1.04 -24.88
N LEU A 200 16.93 1.79 -25.40
CA LEU A 200 17.55 2.94 -24.73
C LEU A 200 16.50 3.97 -24.25
N VAL A 201 15.52 4.29 -25.10
CA VAL A 201 14.45 5.25 -24.78
C VAL A 201 13.61 4.74 -23.61
N ALA A 202 13.27 3.45 -23.60
CA ALA A 202 12.47 2.86 -22.51
C ALA A 202 13.26 2.83 -21.19
N ARG A 203 14.54 2.47 -21.23
CA ARG A 203 15.43 2.49 -20.06
C ARG A 203 15.49 3.90 -19.46
N ARG A 204 15.69 4.91 -20.28
CA ARG A 204 15.73 6.31 -19.85
C ARG A 204 14.39 6.80 -19.30
N ALA A 205 13.27 6.45 -19.95
CA ALA A 205 11.93 6.79 -19.47
C ALA A 205 11.62 6.14 -18.11
N LEU A 206 12.02 4.88 -17.92
CA LEU A 206 11.85 4.18 -16.62
C LEU A 206 12.74 4.79 -15.52
N GLU A 207 13.96 5.21 -15.83
CA GLU A 207 14.82 5.96 -14.90
C GLU A 207 14.15 7.27 -14.46
N ILE A 208 13.58 8.03 -15.38
CA ILE A 208 12.84 9.27 -15.10
C ILE A 208 11.58 8.96 -14.27
N ALA A 209 10.83 7.90 -14.63
CA ALA A 209 9.66 7.45 -13.89
C ALA A 209 10.02 7.10 -12.42
N ALA A 210 11.11 6.36 -12.22
CA ALA A 210 11.60 6.00 -10.89
C ALA A 210 12.05 7.22 -10.08
N ALA A 211 12.77 8.14 -10.71
CA ALA A 211 13.28 9.33 -10.05
C ALA A 211 12.17 10.29 -9.63
N GLY A 212 11.18 10.54 -10.49
CA GLY A 212 10.13 11.52 -10.27
C GLY A 212 8.81 10.95 -9.74
N GLY A 213 8.64 9.63 -9.70
CA GLY A 213 7.36 8.99 -9.37
C GLY A 213 6.33 9.10 -10.51
N HIS A 214 6.76 9.24 -11.77
CA HIS A 214 5.89 9.50 -12.91
C HIS A 214 5.23 8.24 -13.46
N SER A 215 3.95 8.37 -13.80
CA SER A 215 3.20 7.32 -14.50
C SER A 215 3.63 7.21 -15.97
N ILE A 216 3.72 5.97 -16.48
CA ILE A 216 4.20 5.68 -17.83
C ILE A 216 3.31 4.71 -18.58
N MET A 217 3.06 5.00 -19.86
CA MET A 217 2.41 4.13 -20.83
C MET A 217 3.44 3.59 -21.82
N MET A 218 3.50 2.28 -21.97
CA MET A 218 4.33 1.57 -22.93
C MET A 218 3.49 1.01 -24.06
N ILE A 219 3.77 1.38 -25.31
CA ILE A 219 3.06 0.93 -26.49
C ILE A 219 4.02 0.15 -27.36
N GLY A 220 3.66 -1.06 -27.76
CA GLY A 220 4.53 -1.85 -28.62
C GLY A 220 3.94 -3.20 -28.97
N SER A 221 4.48 -3.83 -30.02
CA SER A 221 4.06 -5.14 -30.51
C SER A 221 4.17 -6.22 -29.44
N PRO A 222 3.42 -7.32 -29.54
CA PRO A 222 3.62 -8.48 -28.69
C PRO A 222 5.09 -8.94 -28.70
N GLY A 223 5.62 -9.28 -27.51
CA GLY A 223 7.00 -9.75 -27.37
C GLY A 223 8.10 -8.67 -27.38
N CYS A 224 7.77 -7.36 -27.41
CA CYS A 224 8.78 -6.28 -27.32
C CYS A 224 9.31 -6.02 -25.90
N GLY A 225 8.90 -6.79 -24.90
CA GLY A 225 9.47 -6.75 -23.55
C GLY A 225 8.74 -5.84 -22.54
N LYS A 226 7.49 -5.40 -22.81
CA LYS A 226 6.71 -4.50 -21.89
C LYS A 226 6.69 -4.99 -20.45
N THR A 227 6.26 -6.22 -20.23
CA THR A 227 6.15 -6.84 -18.90
C THR A 227 7.53 -7.00 -18.23
N MET A 228 8.57 -7.32 -19.03
CA MET A 228 9.94 -7.45 -18.56
C MET A 228 10.47 -6.10 -18.04
N LEU A 229 10.23 -5.02 -18.78
CA LEU A 229 10.60 -3.65 -18.40
C LEU A 229 9.88 -3.20 -17.13
N ALA A 230 8.55 -3.43 -17.04
CA ALA A 230 7.75 -3.05 -15.89
C ALA A 230 8.23 -3.72 -14.59
N ARG A 231 8.54 -5.03 -14.64
CA ARG A 231 9.05 -5.77 -13.46
C ARG A 231 10.39 -5.25 -12.97
N ARG A 232 11.26 -4.76 -13.87
CA ARG A 232 12.58 -4.25 -13.50
C ARG A 232 12.53 -2.84 -12.92
N LEU A 233 11.45 -2.09 -13.14
CA LEU A 233 11.31 -0.74 -12.56
C LEU A 233 11.50 -0.74 -11.04
N VAL A 234 10.98 -1.76 -10.34
CA VAL A 234 11.09 -1.84 -8.88
C VAL A 234 12.54 -1.90 -8.41
N THR A 235 13.45 -2.50 -9.21
CA THR A 235 14.86 -2.65 -8.84
C THR A 235 15.65 -1.34 -8.83
N ILE A 236 15.15 -0.32 -9.53
CA ILE A 236 15.78 1.01 -9.60
C ILE A 236 15.07 2.07 -8.74
N LEU A 237 13.93 1.72 -8.11
CA LEU A 237 13.24 2.63 -7.19
C LEU A 237 14.09 2.93 -5.94
N PRO A 238 13.97 4.14 -5.37
CA PRO A 238 14.62 4.46 -4.10
C PRO A 238 14.17 3.52 -2.99
N PRO A 239 15.04 3.24 -2.02
CA PRO A 239 14.64 2.52 -0.83
C PRO A 239 13.44 3.20 -0.13
N MET A 240 12.55 2.41 0.48
CA MET A 240 11.52 2.97 1.33
C MET A 240 12.15 3.58 2.59
N THR A 241 11.60 4.71 3.02
CA THR A 241 11.87 5.25 4.35
C THR A 241 11.19 4.35 5.40
N GLU A 242 11.53 4.53 6.67
CA GLU A 242 10.89 3.79 7.76
C GLU A 242 9.38 4.03 7.78
N SER A 243 8.94 5.27 7.58
CA SER A 243 7.52 5.63 7.49
C SER A 243 6.81 4.93 6.31
N GLU A 244 7.40 4.98 5.10
CA GLU A 244 6.86 4.29 3.93
C GLU A 244 6.77 2.76 4.16
N ALA A 245 7.79 2.16 4.77
CA ALA A 245 7.80 0.72 5.05
C ALA A 245 6.71 0.34 6.06
N LEU A 246 6.51 1.14 7.10
CA LEU A 246 5.43 0.93 8.07
C LEU A 246 4.04 1.09 7.44
N GLU A 247 3.81 2.12 6.60
CA GLU A 247 2.54 2.30 5.90
C GLU A 247 2.20 1.10 5.01
N VAL A 248 3.16 0.62 4.23
CA VAL A 248 2.97 -0.56 3.38
C VAL A 248 2.72 -1.80 4.24
N THR A 249 3.50 -1.98 5.31
CA THR A 249 3.35 -3.12 6.22
C THR A 249 1.97 -3.13 6.88
N LYS A 250 1.44 -1.97 7.33
CA LYS A 250 0.06 -1.84 7.85
C LYS A 250 -0.97 -2.37 6.86
N ILE A 251 -0.89 -1.94 5.60
CA ILE A 251 -1.83 -2.36 4.54
C ILE A 251 -1.79 -3.89 4.39
N TYR A 252 -0.60 -4.48 4.30
CA TYR A 252 -0.42 -5.93 4.11
C TYR A 252 -0.79 -6.73 5.36
N SER A 253 -0.58 -6.18 6.56
CA SER A 253 -1.01 -6.78 7.83
C SER A 253 -2.54 -6.95 7.89
N ILE A 254 -3.29 -5.89 7.53
CA ILE A 254 -4.76 -5.89 7.59
C ILE A 254 -5.39 -6.89 6.62
N VAL A 255 -4.81 -7.06 5.43
CA VAL A 255 -5.31 -8.05 4.47
C VAL A 255 -4.77 -9.47 4.74
N GLY A 256 -3.89 -9.63 5.75
CA GLY A 256 -3.30 -10.93 6.09
C GLY A 256 -2.28 -11.44 5.08
N MET A 257 -1.66 -10.55 4.30
CA MET A 257 -0.72 -10.87 3.21
C MET A 257 0.74 -10.60 3.56
N LEU A 258 1.07 -10.40 4.84
CA LEU A 258 2.48 -10.29 5.24
C LEU A 258 3.21 -11.62 5.03
N PRO A 259 4.41 -11.61 4.42
CA PRO A 259 5.23 -12.82 4.28
C PRO A 259 5.53 -13.42 5.66
N GLN A 260 5.46 -14.75 5.78
CA GLN A 260 5.68 -15.43 7.07
C GLN A 260 7.12 -15.24 7.61
N ALA A 261 8.09 -15.05 6.73
CA ALA A 261 9.50 -14.87 7.10
C ALA A 261 9.86 -13.42 7.47
N ASP A 262 9.04 -12.45 7.07
CA ASP A 262 9.33 -11.03 7.21
C ASP A 262 8.29 -10.31 8.07
N SER A 263 8.78 -9.59 9.06
CA SER A 263 7.96 -8.74 9.91
C SER A 263 7.56 -7.43 9.24
N VAL A 264 8.31 -7.01 8.22
CA VAL A 264 8.18 -5.72 7.57
C VAL A 264 8.37 -5.82 6.07
N MET A 265 7.55 -5.07 5.33
CA MET A 265 7.70 -4.90 3.88
C MET A 265 8.81 -3.88 3.61
N LEU A 266 9.99 -4.34 3.20
CA LEU A 266 11.12 -3.47 2.83
C LEU A 266 11.23 -3.24 1.33
N GLU A 267 10.63 -4.09 0.52
CA GLU A 267 10.56 -3.93 -0.93
C GLU A 267 9.29 -3.18 -1.33
N ARG A 268 9.44 -2.28 -2.30
CA ARG A 268 8.27 -1.57 -2.85
C ARG A 268 7.35 -2.56 -3.55
N PRO A 269 6.05 -2.57 -3.25
CA PRO A 269 5.10 -3.50 -3.86
C PRO A 269 5.08 -3.39 -5.39
N PHE A 270 4.98 -4.54 -6.05
CA PHE A 270 4.68 -4.65 -7.49
C PHE A 270 3.39 -5.44 -7.65
N ARG A 271 2.32 -4.77 -8.07
CA ARG A 271 1.02 -5.39 -8.29
C ARG A 271 0.70 -5.43 -9.78
N SER A 272 0.25 -6.57 -10.25
CA SER A 272 -0.06 -6.79 -11.66
C SER A 272 -1.37 -7.59 -11.77
N PRO A 273 -2.52 -6.94 -11.53
CA PRO A 273 -3.80 -7.63 -11.67
C PRO A 273 -4.10 -7.97 -13.12
N HIS A 274 -4.79 -9.09 -13.32
CA HIS A 274 -5.26 -9.49 -14.64
C HIS A 274 -6.36 -8.55 -15.15
N HIS A 275 -6.49 -8.35 -16.45
CA HIS A 275 -7.47 -7.42 -17.05
C HIS A 275 -8.94 -7.78 -16.74
N SER A 276 -9.24 -9.04 -16.39
CA SER A 276 -10.57 -9.48 -15.94
C SER A 276 -10.93 -9.11 -14.50
N ILE A 277 -10.07 -8.37 -13.80
CA ILE A 277 -10.33 -7.95 -12.41
C ILE A 277 -11.58 -7.09 -12.32
N SER A 278 -12.41 -7.31 -11.30
CA SER A 278 -13.57 -6.45 -11.04
C SER A 278 -13.13 -5.09 -10.50
N GLY A 279 -13.94 -4.04 -10.74
CA GLY A 279 -13.67 -2.71 -10.20
C GLY A 279 -13.57 -2.69 -8.67
N SER A 280 -14.35 -3.53 -7.98
CA SER A 280 -14.28 -3.66 -6.52
C SER A 280 -12.99 -4.35 -6.03
N ALA A 281 -12.43 -5.29 -6.79
CA ALA A 281 -11.14 -5.88 -6.46
C ALA A 281 -9.98 -4.93 -6.77
N LEU A 282 -10.09 -4.11 -7.82
CA LEU A 282 -9.09 -3.11 -8.14
C LEU A 282 -9.08 -1.97 -7.11
N ARG A 283 -10.22 -1.33 -6.86
CA ARG A 283 -10.35 -0.16 -5.97
C ARG A 283 -10.39 -0.53 -4.50
N GLY A 284 -10.90 -1.69 -4.18
CA GLY A 284 -11.32 -2.08 -2.85
C GLY A 284 -12.83 -1.98 -2.68
N GLY A 285 -13.37 -2.66 -1.68
CA GLY A 285 -14.81 -2.72 -1.45
C GLY A 285 -15.24 -3.89 -0.58
N GLY A 286 -16.48 -4.30 -0.74
CA GLY A 286 -17.14 -5.32 0.09
C GLY A 286 -18.17 -4.72 1.02
N SER A 287 -18.86 -5.57 1.80
CA SER A 287 -19.78 -5.13 2.86
C SER A 287 -19.05 -4.38 3.97
N THR A 288 -17.85 -4.82 4.28
CA THR A 288 -16.81 -4.12 5.01
C THR A 288 -15.74 -3.71 4.01
N PRO A 289 -15.47 -2.40 3.85
CA PRO A 289 -14.48 -1.94 2.90
C PRO A 289 -13.09 -2.51 3.20
N ARG A 290 -12.50 -3.21 2.23
CA ARG A 290 -11.13 -3.74 2.29
C ARG A 290 -10.26 -3.10 1.22
N PRO A 291 -8.94 -2.98 1.46
CA PRO A 291 -7.98 -2.53 0.46
C PRO A 291 -8.05 -3.36 -0.82
N GLY A 292 -8.05 -2.67 -1.99
CA GLY A 292 -7.91 -3.31 -3.30
C GLY A 292 -6.48 -3.24 -3.83
N GLU A 293 -6.27 -3.69 -5.09
CA GLU A 293 -4.95 -3.71 -5.74
C GLU A 293 -4.28 -2.32 -5.81
N VAL A 294 -5.08 -1.27 -5.95
CA VAL A 294 -4.61 0.13 -5.94
C VAL A 294 -3.96 0.49 -4.60
N THR A 295 -4.59 0.11 -3.49
CA THR A 295 -4.03 0.30 -2.14
C THR A 295 -2.85 -0.64 -1.87
N LEU A 296 -2.93 -1.89 -2.34
CA LEU A 296 -1.84 -2.86 -2.22
C LEU A 296 -0.57 -2.45 -3.00
N SER A 297 -0.70 -1.56 -3.98
CA SER A 297 0.44 -0.98 -4.71
C SER A 297 0.99 0.31 -4.09
N HIS A 298 0.47 0.72 -2.91
CA HIS A 298 0.90 1.94 -2.24
C HIS A 298 2.42 1.98 -2.03
N ASN A 299 3.04 3.14 -2.32
CA ASN A 299 4.49 3.36 -2.34
C ASN A 299 5.28 2.42 -3.28
N GLY A 300 4.61 1.79 -4.25
CA GLY A 300 5.15 0.84 -5.19
C GLY A 300 4.70 1.07 -6.63
N VAL A 301 4.46 -0.01 -7.35
CA VAL A 301 4.10 -0.02 -8.78
C VAL A 301 2.80 -0.79 -8.99
N LEU A 302 1.86 -0.17 -9.70
CA LEU A 302 0.71 -0.84 -10.27
C LEU A 302 0.96 -1.03 -11.77
N PHE A 303 1.13 -2.27 -12.20
CA PHE A 303 1.31 -2.62 -13.60
C PHE A 303 0.01 -3.16 -14.21
N LEU A 304 -0.49 -2.48 -15.23
CA LEU A 304 -1.67 -2.90 -15.99
C LEU A 304 -1.25 -3.27 -17.40
N ASP A 305 -1.14 -4.57 -17.66
CA ASP A 305 -0.88 -5.09 -19.00
C ASP A 305 -2.17 -5.14 -19.81
N GLU A 306 -2.06 -5.02 -21.14
CA GLU A 306 -3.20 -5.04 -22.05
C GLU A 306 -4.30 -4.05 -21.64
N LEU A 307 -3.92 -2.80 -21.32
CA LEU A 307 -4.82 -1.78 -20.77
C LEU A 307 -6.17 -1.65 -21.48
N PRO A 308 -6.29 -1.72 -22.84
CA PRO A 308 -7.57 -1.64 -23.54
C PRO A 308 -8.49 -2.85 -23.34
N GLU A 309 -8.01 -3.94 -22.71
CA GLU A 309 -8.82 -5.12 -22.42
C GLU A 309 -9.53 -5.07 -21.06
N PHE A 310 -9.16 -4.12 -20.21
CA PHE A 310 -9.90 -3.85 -18.97
C PHE A 310 -11.27 -3.24 -19.29
N GLU A 311 -12.25 -3.54 -18.45
CA GLU A 311 -13.53 -2.83 -18.51
C GLU A 311 -13.33 -1.33 -18.31
N ARG A 312 -13.99 -0.52 -19.15
CA ARG A 312 -13.89 0.95 -19.09
C ARG A 312 -14.28 1.50 -17.71
N SER A 313 -15.32 0.95 -17.11
CA SER A 313 -15.78 1.29 -15.76
C SER A 313 -14.68 1.07 -14.71
N THR A 314 -13.94 -0.01 -14.82
CA THR A 314 -12.82 -0.36 -13.93
C THR A 314 -11.64 0.60 -14.10
N LEU A 315 -11.30 0.98 -15.35
CA LEU A 315 -10.24 1.96 -15.61
C LEU A 315 -10.58 3.37 -15.11
N GLU A 316 -11.85 3.78 -15.20
CA GLU A 316 -12.28 5.10 -14.67
C GLU A 316 -12.09 5.22 -13.15
N MET A 317 -12.10 4.11 -12.41
CA MET A 317 -11.84 4.12 -10.96
C MET A 317 -10.40 4.50 -10.60
N LEU A 318 -9.45 4.43 -11.54
CA LEU A 318 -8.07 4.86 -11.32
C LEU A 318 -7.90 6.37 -11.30
N ARG A 319 -8.91 7.14 -11.75
CA ARG A 319 -8.78 8.60 -11.87
C ARG A 319 -8.57 9.29 -10.54
N GLN A 320 -9.31 8.90 -9.51
CA GLN A 320 -9.17 9.45 -8.17
C GLN A 320 -7.80 9.12 -7.56
N PRO A 321 -7.38 7.84 -7.46
CA PRO A 321 -6.08 7.50 -6.86
C PRO A 321 -4.88 8.12 -7.60
N LEU A 322 -4.94 8.30 -8.91
CA LEU A 322 -3.88 8.96 -9.68
C LEU A 322 -3.82 10.48 -9.46
N GLU A 323 -4.88 11.10 -8.99
CA GLU A 323 -4.96 12.55 -8.73
C GLU A 323 -4.72 12.87 -7.26
N ASP A 324 -5.43 12.18 -6.38
CA ASP A 324 -5.47 12.47 -4.94
C ASP A 324 -4.45 11.63 -4.13
N GLY A 325 -3.95 10.52 -4.69
CA GLY A 325 -3.08 9.58 -3.97
C GLY A 325 -3.79 8.77 -2.90
N GLU A 326 -5.13 8.74 -2.95
CA GLU A 326 -5.99 8.00 -2.01
C GLU A 326 -7.24 7.48 -2.69
N VAL A 327 -7.88 6.50 -2.06
CA VAL A 327 -9.16 5.91 -2.49
C VAL A 327 -10.17 6.02 -1.37
N SER A 328 -11.25 6.74 -1.62
CA SER A 328 -12.39 6.82 -0.68
C SER A 328 -13.48 5.84 -1.10
N ILE A 329 -13.83 4.93 -0.19
CA ILE A 329 -14.90 3.94 -0.37
C ILE A 329 -16.04 4.34 0.57
N SER A 330 -17.12 4.88 0.02
CA SER A 330 -18.33 5.20 0.77
C SER A 330 -19.35 4.08 0.62
N ARG A 331 -19.89 3.61 1.73
CA ARG A 331 -21.01 2.66 1.83
C ARG A 331 -22.01 3.17 2.87
N VAL A 332 -23.20 2.63 2.84
CA VAL A 332 -24.31 3.03 3.74
C VAL A 332 -23.90 3.02 5.22
N ARG A 333 -22.93 2.19 5.59
CA ARG A 333 -22.52 1.98 7.00
C ARG A 333 -21.11 2.45 7.35
N ALA A 334 -20.30 2.85 6.38
CA ALA A 334 -18.93 3.30 6.62
C ALA A 334 -18.36 4.03 5.39
N ALA A 335 -17.66 5.13 5.63
CA ALA A 335 -16.79 5.78 4.67
C ALA A 335 -15.35 5.57 5.14
N MET A 336 -14.52 4.96 4.29
CA MET A 336 -13.12 4.68 4.60
C MET A 336 -12.23 5.21 3.48
N THR A 337 -11.11 5.82 3.84
CA THR A 337 -10.10 6.29 2.90
C THR A 337 -8.83 5.44 3.06
N PHE A 338 -8.29 4.99 1.95
CA PHE A 338 -7.10 4.17 1.87
C PHE A 338 -6.02 4.91 1.07
N PRO A 339 -4.77 4.93 1.53
CA PRO A 339 -3.67 5.52 0.77
C PRO A 339 -3.41 4.70 -0.49
N SER A 340 -3.09 5.40 -1.60
CA SER A 340 -2.89 4.78 -2.90
C SER A 340 -1.90 5.57 -3.77
N ARG A 341 -0.76 5.94 -3.21
CA ARG A 341 0.33 6.60 -3.92
C ARG A 341 1.18 5.54 -4.62
N PHE A 342 1.06 5.39 -5.92
CA PHE A 342 1.78 4.39 -6.71
C PHE A 342 2.23 4.96 -8.05
N ILE A 343 3.23 4.33 -8.66
CA ILE A 343 3.59 4.58 -10.05
C ILE A 343 2.73 3.67 -10.93
N LEU A 344 1.89 4.27 -11.78
CA LEU A 344 1.17 3.51 -12.80
C LEU A 344 2.11 3.20 -13.97
N VAL A 345 2.31 1.92 -14.23
CA VAL A 345 2.92 1.44 -15.47
C VAL A 345 1.84 0.74 -16.27
N ALA A 346 1.46 1.32 -17.39
CA ALA A 346 0.45 0.73 -18.25
C ALA A 346 1.10 0.22 -19.54
N ALA A 347 0.61 -0.88 -20.07
CA ALA A 347 1.08 -1.44 -21.33
C ALA A 347 -0.07 -1.70 -22.27
N GLN A 348 0.12 -1.45 -23.56
CA GLN A 348 -0.84 -1.77 -24.59
C GLN A 348 -0.18 -2.17 -25.91
N ASN A 349 -0.91 -2.85 -26.75
CA ASN A 349 -0.55 -3.06 -28.15
C ASN A 349 -0.95 -1.82 -28.99
N PRO A 350 -0.31 -1.57 -30.13
CA PRO A 350 -0.62 -0.39 -30.96
C PRO A 350 -1.97 -0.49 -31.68
N CYS A 351 -2.50 -1.72 -31.86
CA CYS A 351 -3.77 -2.03 -32.49
C CYS A 351 -4.29 -3.40 -32.03
N PRO A 352 -5.52 -3.84 -32.39
CA PRO A 352 -6.07 -5.15 -32.00
C PRO A 352 -5.21 -6.34 -32.42
N CYS A 353 -4.61 -6.34 -33.60
CA CYS A 353 -3.70 -7.43 -34.02
C CYS A 353 -2.29 -7.32 -33.41
N GLY A 354 -1.94 -6.15 -32.86
CA GLY A 354 -0.66 -5.89 -32.20
C GLY A 354 0.49 -5.45 -33.10
N TYR A 355 0.31 -5.38 -34.44
CA TYR A 355 1.42 -5.23 -35.38
C TYR A 355 1.43 -3.89 -36.14
N LEU A 356 0.66 -2.89 -35.73
CA LEU A 356 0.73 -1.55 -36.35
C LEU A 356 2.10 -0.93 -36.11
N GLY A 357 2.82 -0.63 -37.19
CA GLY A 357 4.19 -0.09 -37.14
C GLY A 357 5.28 -1.14 -36.84
N ASP A 358 4.94 -2.42 -36.83
CA ASP A 358 5.93 -3.50 -36.67
C ASP A 358 6.76 -3.68 -37.95
N SER A 359 8.08 -3.85 -37.81
CA SER A 359 9.00 -3.99 -38.95
C SER A 359 8.95 -5.37 -39.63
N ARG A 360 8.41 -6.40 -38.97
CA ARG A 360 8.42 -7.78 -39.45
C ARG A 360 7.05 -8.32 -39.81
N HIS A 361 5.99 -7.72 -39.29
CA HIS A 361 4.61 -8.17 -39.50
C HIS A 361 3.74 -7.02 -40.02
N VAL A 362 2.97 -7.28 -41.05
CA VAL A 362 2.04 -6.30 -41.59
C VAL A 362 0.77 -6.27 -40.76
N CYS A 363 0.33 -5.08 -40.35
CA CYS A 363 -0.94 -4.90 -39.66
C CYS A 363 -2.11 -5.21 -40.59
N SER A 364 -3.05 -6.05 -40.13
CA SER A 364 -4.28 -6.41 -40.85
C SER A 364 -5.52 -5.63 -40.41
N CYS A 365 -5.39 -4.72 -39.44
CA CYS A 365 -6.51 -3.97 -38.89
C CYS A 365 -6.97 -2.85 -39.82
N LYS A 366 -8.29 -2.68 -39.91
CA LYS A 366 -8.85 -1.48 -40.55
C LYS A 366 -8.69 -0.27 -39.65
N GLN A 367 -8.59 0.92 -40.20
CA GLN A 367 -8.42 2.17 -39.43
C GLN A 367 -9.52 2.34 -38.37
N ARG A 368 -10.78 1.98 -38.71
CA ARG A 368 -11.91 2.02 -37.77
C ARG A 368 -11.67 1.16 -36.53
N ASP A 369 -11.07 -0.03 -36.70
CA ASP A 369 -10.82 -0.95 -35.57
C ASP A 369 -9.68 -0.43 -34.68
N ILE A 370 -8.66 0.19 -35.28
CA ILE A 370 -7.58 0.85 -34.58
C ILE A 370 -8.12 2.00 -33.72
N ASP A 371 -8.96 2.85 -34.30
CA ASP A 371 -9.55 4.01 -33.62
C ASP A 371 -10.49 3.55 -32.49
N SER A 372 -11.29 2.50 -32.74
CA SER A 372 -12.15 1.90 -31.71
C SER A 372 -11.34 1.33 -30.55
N TYR A 373 -10.25 0.64 -30.83
CA TYR A 373 -9.34 0.08 -29.84
C TYR A 373 -8.69 1.18 -28.95
N ARG A 374 -8.20 2.25 -29.58
CA ARG A 374 -7.61 3.39 -28.87
C ARG A 374 -8.63 4.12 -28.00
N ARG A 375 -9.90 4.23 -28.44
CA ARG A 375 -11.00 4.88 -27.69
C ARG A 375 -11.47 4.08 -26.47
N LYS A 376 -11.08 2.82 -26.30
CA LYS A 376 -11.38 2.07 -25.06
C LYS A 376 -10.80 2.77 -23.82
N ILE A 377 -9.65 3.43 -23.97
CA ILE A 377 -9.04 4.23 -22.91
C ILE A 377 -9.56 5.69 -23.04
N SER A 378 -10.11 6.19 -21.94
CA SER A 378 -10.66 7.55 -21.95
C SER A 378 -9.57 8.62 -22.01
N GLY A 379 -9.85 9.73 -22.69
CA GLY A 379 -8.95 10.90 -22.72
C GLY A 379 -8.57 11.38 -21.31
N PRO A 380 -9.53 11.54 -20.37
CA PRO A 380 -9.24 11.92 -18.99
C PRO A 380 -8.28 10.98 -18.23
N LEU A 381 -8.27 9.68 -18.51
CA LEU A 381 -7.29 8.76 -17.93
C LEU A 381 -5.92 8.94 -18.58
N MET A 382 -5.88 9.04 -19.92
CA MET A 382 -4.64 9.32 -20.66
C MET A 382 -3.98 10.62 -20.24
N ASP A 383 -4.78 11.63 -19.96
CA ASP A 383 -4.25 12.91 -19.44
C ASP A 383 -3.57 12.76 -18.07
N ARG A 384 -3.84 11.72 -17.31
CA ARG A 384 -3.23 11.45 -16.01
C ARG A 384 -1.92 10.63 -16.08
N ILE A 385 -1.61 10.08 -17.24
CA ILE A 385 -0.33 9.43 -17.50
C ILE A 385 0.69 10.49 -17.94
N ASP A 386 1.84 10.53 -17.26
CA ASP A 386 2.83 11.58 -17.47
C ASP A 386 3.65 11.36 -18.73
N MET A 387 4.05 10.13 -19.01
CA MET A 387 4.91 9.75 -20.13
C MET A 387 4.28 8.65 -20.98
N GLN A 388 4.55 8.70 -22.29
CA GLN A 388 4.12 7.68 -23.26
C GLN A 388 5.29 7.35 -24.15
N ILE A 389 5.64 6.08 -24.28
CA ILE A 389 6.76 5.62 -25.09
C ILE A 389 6.34 4.50 -26.05
N ASN A 390 6.92 4.53 -27.25
CA ASN A 390 6.79 3.44 -28.20
C ASN A 390 8.00 2.51 -28.07
N LEU A 391 7.71 1.21 -27.90
CA LEU A 391 8.72 0.17 -27.86
C LEU A 391 8.85 -0.49 -29.23
N THR A 392 10.04 -0.53 -29.74
CA THR A 392 10.38 -1.30 -30.92
C THR A 392 10.82 -2.71 -30.53
N ARG A 393 10.77 -3.64 -31.48
CA ARG A 393 11.38 -4.95 -31.26
C ARG A 393 12.88 -4.82 -31.16
N VAL A 394 13.47 -5.59 -30.28
CA VAL A 394 14.94 -5.70 -30.18
C VAL A 394 15.45 -6.52 -31.34
N ASP A 395 16.47 -6.02 -32.05
CA ASP A 395 17.08 -6.74 -33.13
C ASP A 395 17.98 -7.86 -32.63
N PHE A 396 18.15 -8.91 -33.46
CA PHE A 396 18.95 -10.08 -33.10
C PHE A 396 20.41 -9.72 -32.83
N SER A 397 20.92 -8.69 -33.48
CA SER A 397 22.25 -8.12 -33.25
C SER A 397 22.41 -7.56 -31.83
N GLU A 398 21.40 -6.83 -31.34
CA GLU A 398 21.37 -6.31 -29.96
C GLU A 398 21.25 -7.41 -28.91
N LEU A 399 20.54 -8.51 -29.23
CA LEU A 399 20.47 -9.69 -28.35
C LEU A 399 21.79 -10.45 -28.26
N LYS A 400 22.61 -10.44 -29.32
CA LYS A 400 23.94 -11.07 -29.34
C LYS A 400 25.00 -10.27 -28.61
N ASP A 401 24.75 -8.99 -28.35
CA ASP A 401 25.69 -8.17 -27.60
C ASP A 401 25.94 -8.78 -26.20
N LYS A 402 27.18 -9.21 -25.97
CA LYS A 402 27.61 -9.81 -24.71
C LYS A 402 27.85 -8.77 -23.63
N GLN A 403 27.92 -7.49 -23.96
CA GLN A 403 28.12 -6.47 -22.94
C GLN A 403 26.87 -6.36 -22.07
N PRO A 404 27.01 -6.54 -20.75
CA PRO A 404 25.90 -6.33 -19.84
C PRO A 404 25.44 -4.88 -19.93
N GLY A 405 24.13 -4.66 -19.87
CA GLY A 405 23.59 -3.32 -19.73
C GLY A 405 24.03 -2.71 -18.39
N GLU A 406 23.70 -1.44 -18.18
CA GLU A 406 23.94 -0.77 -16.91
C GLU A 406 23.10 -1.44 -15.79
N SER A 407 23.73 -1.76 -14.65
CA SER A 407 23.08 -2.49 -13.57
C SER A 407 22.04 -1.64 -12.85
N SER A 408 21.06 -2.30 -12.25
CA SER A 408 20.05 -1.67 -11.39
C SER A 408 20.67 -0.84 -10.28
N ALA A 409 21.81 -1.26 -9.73
CA ALA A 409 22.50 -0.56 -8.64
C ALA A 409 22.97 0.83 -9.06
N VAL A 410 23.63 0.93 -10.24
CA VAL A 410 24.15 2.20 -10.76
C VAL A 410 23.01 3.18 -11.10
N ILE A 411 21.96 2.69 -11.75
CA ILE A 411 20.79 3.52 -12.07
C ILE A 411 20.11 4.00 -10.77
N ARG A 412 19.95 3.10 -9.82
CA ARG A 412 19.33 3.43 -8.52
C ARG A 412 20.10 4.51 -7.76
N GLU A 413 21.42 4.54 -7.81
CA GLU A 413 22.21 5.62 -7.19
C GLU A 413 21.86 6.99 -7.77
N ARG A 414 21.72 7.10 -9.11
CA ARG A 414 21.30 8.35 -9.76
C ARG A 414 19.88 8.73 -9.35
N VAL A 415 18.97 7.75 -9.35
CA VAL A 415 17.58 7.93 -8.93
C VAL A 415 17.50 8.39 -7.47
N VAL A 416 18.29 7.81 -6.57
CA VAL A 416 18.32 8.19 -5.15
C VAL A 416 18.83 9.62 -4.99
N ARG A 417 19.91 10.01 -5.68
CA ARG A 417 20.43 11.39 -5.65
C ARG A 417 19.37 12.40 -6.12
N ALA A 418 18.71 12.14 -7.24
CA ALA A 418 17.63 12.99 -7.73
C ALA A 418 16.46 13.07 -6.74
N ARG A 419 16.09 11.95 -6.10
CA ARG A 419 15.03 11.90 -5.10
C ARG A 419 15.39 12.69 -3.84
N GLN A 420 16.63 12.66 -3.39
CA GLN A 420 17.10 13.46 -2.26
C GLN A 420 16.96 14.96 -2.51
N LEU A 421 17.29 15.43 -3.74
CA LEU A 421 17.08 16.83 -4.13
C LEU A 421 15.59 17.20 -4.08
N GLN A 422 14.71 16.30 -4.55
CA GLN A 422 13.28 16.50 -4.51
C GLN A 422 12.75 16.56 -3.08
N GLN A 423 13.14 15.62 -2.23
CA GLN A 423 12.73 15.57 -0.83
C GLN A 423 13.13 16.85 -0.08
N ALA A 424 14.39 17.27 -0.17
CA ALA A 424 14.85 18.50 0.46
C ALA A 424 14.06 19.74 0.01
N ARG A 425 13.68 19.80 -1.29
CA ARG A 425 12.91 20.90 -1.86
C ARG A 425 11.42 20.87 -1.48
N LEU A 426 10.83 19.68 -1.36
CA LEU A 426 9.39 19.44 -1.23
C LEU A 426 8.94 19.10 0.20
N GLU A 427 9.88 18.91 1.14
CA GLU A 427 9.61 18.62 2.55
C GLU A 427 8.59 19.59 3.19
N PRO A 428 8.68 20.94 2.97
CA PRO A 428 7.72 21.89 3.56
C PRO A 428 6.27 21.67 3.10
N TRP A 429 6.08 20.94 2.00
CA TRP A 429 4.77 20.64 1.39
C TRP A 429 4.25 19.24 1.74
N GLY A 430 5.02 18.43 2.48
CA GLY A 430 4.67 17.07 2.84
C GLY A 430 4.57 16.11 1.65
N ILE A 431 5.26 16.41 0.53
CA ILE A 431 5.32 15.59 -0.70
C ILE A 431 6.75 15.13 -0.97
N HIS A 432 6.89 13.99 -1.64
CA HIS A 432 8.15 13.26 -1.68
C HIS A 432 8.79 13.19 -3.08
N CYS A 433 8.05 13.55 -4.14
CA CYS A 433 8.56 13.50 -5.52
C CYS A 433 7.84 14.49 -6.44
N ASN A 434 8.48 14.77 -7.58
CA ASN A 434 8.00 15.78 -8.51
C ASN A 434 6.62 15.47 -9.12
N ALA A 435 6.25 14.21 -9.32
CA ALA A 435 4.92 13.85 -9.83
C ALA A 435 3.79 14.32 -8.89
N GLN A 436 4.05 14.41 -7.59
CA GLN A 436 3.09 14.83 -6.57
C GLN A 436 2.92 16.35 -6.47
N MET A 437 3.77 17.16 -7.12
CA MET A 437 3.65 18.62 -7.10
C MET A 437 2.27 19.07 -7.56
N GLY A 438 1.63 19.96 -6.80
CA GLY A 438 0.45 20.69 -7.20
C GLY A 438 0.80 21.96 -8.01
N ARG A 439 -0.18 22.83 -8.20
CA ARG A 439 0.00 24.06 -9.00
C ARG A 439 1.02 25.02 -8.37
N GLN A 440 0.99 25.17 -7.06
CA GLN A 440 1.87 26.13 -6.35
C GLN A 440 3.33 25.69 -6.43
N GLU A 441 3.61 24.40 -6.23
CA GLU A 441 4.94 23.85 -6.29
C GLU A 441 5.51 23.88 -7.71
N VAL A 442 4.67 23.60 -8.73
CA VAL A 442 5.09 23.72 -10.15
C VAL A 442 5.49 25.15 -10.46
N VAL A 443 4.70 26.15 -10.08
CA VAL A 443 5.05 27.56 -10.30
C VAL A 443 6.34 27.94 -9.59
N LYS A 444 6.55 27.45 -8.37
CA LYS A 444 7.72 27.78 -7.56
C LYS A 444 9.00 27.09 -8.03
N TYR A 445 8.93 25.81 -8.41
CA TYR A 445 10.10 24.97 -8.61
C TYR A 445 10.38 24.55 -10.07
N CYS A 446 9.42 24.78 -10.97
CA CYS A 446 9.60 24.49 -12.40
C CYS A 446 9.80 25.78 -13.23
N GLN A 447 10.65 26.68 -12.73
CA GLN A 447 10.98 27.90 -13.47
C GLN A 447 11.84 27.56 -14.68
N LEU A 448 11.53 28.20 -15.81
CA LEU A 448 12.21 28.05 -17.09
C LEU A 448 13.12 29.24 -17.32
N ASP A 449 14.27 29.03 -17.93
CA ASP A 449 15.04 30.11 -18.56
C ASP A 449 14.38 30.56 -19.87
N GLU A 450 14.83 31.66 -20.45
CA GLU A 450 14.26 32.22 -21.70
C GLU A 450 14.26 31.22 -22.87
N GLN A 451 15.32 30.42 -22.98
CA GLN A 451 15.44 29.42 -24.05
C GLN A 451 14.47 28.25 -23.83
N ALA A 452 14.35 27.76 -22.60
CA ALA A 452 13.41 26.71 -22.26
C ALA A 452 11.96 27.18 -22.42
N GLN A 453 11.67 28.44 -22.10
CA GLN A 453 10.36 29.02 -22.30
C GLN A 453 10.00 29.09 -23.77
N ALA A 454 10.88 29.57 -24.61
CA ALA A 454 10.66 29.63 -26.06
C ALA A 454 10.41 28.23 -26.67
N VAL A 455 11.18 27.23 -26.24
CA VAL A 455 10.97 25.82 -26.66
C VAL A 455 9.60 25.32 -26.17
N MET A 456 9.20 25.61 -24.94
CA MET A 456 7.92 25.19 -24.40
C MET A 456 6.74 25.84 -25.12
N GLU A 457 6.79 27.14 -25.42
CA GLU A 457 5.79 27.87 -26.19
C GLU A 457 5.63 27.28 -27.59
N LYS A 458 6.75 27.00 -28.27
CA LYS A 458 6.74 26.37 -29.59
C LYS A 458 5.98 25.03 -29.55
N TYR A 459 6.31 24.13 -28.61
CA TYR A 459 5.65 22.83 -28.50
C TYR A 459 4.19 22.95 -28.04
N PHE A 460 3.89 23.91 -27.17
CA PHE A 460 2.53 24.15 -26.71
C PHE A 460 1.60 24.47 -27.90
N ASN A 461 2.04 25.35 -28.82
CA ASN A 461 1.29 25.76 -29.99
C ASN A 461 1.21 24.65 -31.06
N ILE A 462 2.34 23.97 -31.37
CA ILE A 462 2.38 22.92 -32.41
C ILE A 462 1.51 21.70 -31.99
N LEU A 463 1.54 21.34 -30.73
CA LEU A 463 0.88 20.11 -30.24
C LEU A 463 -0.51 20.38 -29.62
N ASN A 464 -0.98 21.63 -29.63
CA ASN A 464 -2.24 22.04 -28.99
C ASN A 464 -2.38 21.44 -27.56
N LEU A 465 -1.38 21.70 -26.72
CA LEU A 465 -1.33 21.12 -25.37
C LEU A 465 -2.40 21.74 -24.46
N SER A 466 -3.02 20.93 -23.62
CA SER A 466 -3.86 21.42 -22.53
C SER A 466 -3.01 21.98 -21.38
N ALA A 467 -3.58 22.86 -20.56
CA ALA A 467 -2.90 23.36 -19.34
C ALA A 467 -2.43 22.21 -18.41
N ARG A 468 -3.19 21.10 -18.35
CA ARG A 468 -2.82 19.91 -17.59
C ARG A 468 -1.60 19.22 -18.21
N SER A 469 -1.56 19.08 -19.53
CA SER A 469 -0.40 18.52 -20.25
C SER A 469 0.85 19.37 -20.06
N HIS A 470 0.71 20.70 -20.10
CA HIS A 470 1.79 21.64 -19.82
C HIS A 470 2.40 21.41 -18.42
N ALA A 471 1.57 21.38 -17.37
CA ALA A 471 2.06 21.15 -16.01
C ALA A 471 2.78 19.80 -15.87
N ARG A 472 2.33 18.74 -16.56
CA ARG A 472 3.00 17.43 -16.52
C ARG A 472 4.34 17.44 -17.22
N ILE A 473 4.46 18.08 -18.39
CA ILE A 473 5.75 18.26 -19.07
C ILE A 473 6.73 18.98 -18.14
N LEU A 474 6.30 20.03 -17.45
CA LEU A 474 7.14 20.74 -16.48
C LEU A 474 7.63 19.86 -15.34
N LYS A 475 6.76 19.01 -14.76
CA LYS A 475 7.14 18.06 -13.69
C LYS A 475 8.17 17.03 -14.20
N VAL A 476 7.97 16.49 -15.40
CA VAL A 476 8.92 15.55 -16.03
C VAL A 476 10.24 16.24 -16.35
N ALA A 477 10.21 17.44 -16.93
CA ALA A 477 11.41 18.24 -17.21
C ALA A 477 12.18 18.60 -15.92
N ARG A 478 11.48 18.90 -14.82
CA ARG A 478 12.12 19.12 -13.51
C ARG A 478 12.84 17.85 -13.03
N THR A 479 12.24 16.69 -13.23
CA THR A 479 12.87 15.41 -12.87
C THR A 479 14.10 15.13 -13.72
N ILE A 480 14.06 15.42 -15.03
CA ILE A 480 15.21 15.29 -15.92
C ILE A 480 16.34 16.22 -15.48
N ALA A 481 16.02 17.46 -15.12
CA ALA A 481 17.00 18.42 -14.61
C ALA A 481 17.60 17.98 -13.25
N ASP A 482 16.79 17.38 -12.35
CA ASP A 482 17.28 16.81 -11.08
C ASP A 482 18.24 15.65 -11.34
N LEU A 483 17.96 14.76 -12.31
CA LEU A 483 18.85 13.68 -12.71
C LEU A 483 20.16 14.19 -13.33
N ALA A 484 20.10 15.32 -14.02
CA ALA A 484 21.26 15.99 -14.58
C ALA A 484 22.04 16.84 -13.54
N GLY A 485 21.53 17.00 -12.32
CA GLY A 485 22.11 17.85 -11.27
C GLY A 485 21.99 19.35 -11.57
N CYS A 486 21.05 19.76 -12.43
CA CYS A 486 20.83 21.15 -12.82
C CYS A 486 19.83 21.85 -11.92
N ALA A 487 20.17 23.04 -11.44
CA ALA A 487 19.28 23.86 -10.60
C ALA A 487 18.03 24.32 -11.38
N ASN A 488 18.20 24.75 -12.63
CA ASN A 488 17.13 25.25 -13.48
C ASN A 488 16.78 24.27 -14.60
N ILE A 489 15.55 24.36 -15.10
CA ILE A 489 15.11 23.57 -16.27
C ILE A 489 15.62 24.25 -17.52
N GLN A 490 16.40 23.52 -18.33
CA GLN A 490 16.97 23.97 -19.59
C GLN A 490 16.14 23.52 -20.80
N ALA A 491 16.36 24.11 -21.97
CA ALA A 491 15.68 23.77 -23.22
C ALA A 491 15.77 22.26 -23.58
N ALA A 492 16.93 21.63 -23.35
CA ALA A 492 17.11 20.19 -23.57
C ALA A 492 16.19 19.33 -22.71
N HIS A 493 15.97 19.72 -21.43
CA HIS A 493 15.09 18.99 -20.51
C HIS A 493 13.62 19.07 -20.95
N ILE A 494 13.19 20.23 -21.49
CA ILE A 494 11.85 20.40 -22.08
C ILE A 494 11.69 19.53 -23.33
N ALA A 495 12.67 19.54 -24.23
CA ALA A 495 12.62 18.75 -25.44
C ALA A 495 12.51 17.24 -25.15
N GLU A 496 13.32 16.72 -24.21
CA GLU A 496 13.24 15.32 -23.76
C GLU A 496 11.86 15.01 -23.15
N ALA A 497 11.35 15.86 -22.25
CA ALA A 497 10.05 15.67 -21.62
C ALA A 497 8.88 15.66 -22.62
N VAL A 498 8.92 16.55 -23.62
CA VAL A 498 7.91 16.59 -24.70
C VAL A 498 7.97 15.32 -25.55
N THR A 499 9.17 14.86 -25.92
CA THR A 499 9.33 13.61 -26.68
C THR A 499 8.73 12.42 -25.94
N LEU A 500 8.94 12.32 -24.62
CA LEU A 500 8.38 11.26 -23.78
C LEU A 500 6.87 11.34 -23.60
N ARG A 501 6.22 12.45 -23.96
CA ARG A 501 4.76 12.58 -23.88
C ARG A 501 4.04 12.45 -25.22
N THR A 502 4.70 12.74 -26.34
CA THR A 502 4.05 12.92 -27.64
C THR A 502 4.30 11.78 -28.63
N SER A 503 5.02 10.75 -28.25
CA SER A 503 5.37 9.62 -29.12
C SER A 503 4.16 8.94 -29.82
N ASN A 504 2.92 9.29 -29.47
CA ASN A 504 1.69 8.74 -30.06
C ASN A 504 0.94 9.69 -30.99
N ARG A 505 1.42 10.90 -31.23
CA ARG A 505 0.72 11.90 -32.10
C ARG A 505 1.26 11.99 -33.52
N SER A 506 2.17 11.07 -33.91
CA SER A 506 2.64 10.92 -35.30
C SER A 506 1.87 9.86 -36.05
#